data_22f7fd1326384c776c0ada55fde78285
#
_entry.id   22f7fd1326384c776c0ada55fde78285
#
_cell.length_a   1.000
_cell.length_b   1.000
_cell.length_c   1.000
_cell.angle_alpha   90.00
_cell.angle_beta   90.00
_cell.angle_gamma   90.00
#
_symmetry.space_group_name_H-M   'P 1'
#
loop_
_entity.id
_entity.type
_entity.pdbx_description
1 polymer ?
#
loop_
_entity_poly.entity_id
_entity_poly.type
_entity_poly.pdbx_seq_one_letter_code
_entity_poly.pdbx_strand_id
1 'polypeptide(L)'
;MRYLPVFLVALVVLISGCAREIGGVAQRDPRGPATAVTDDGFGIIVGDRRAPVQLELYTEPQCTHCADLQRDFGKQLASYLDLGQLVVTYRPLTFLDDRPGGYSDHVANAMFLAAGPKTSARAFQTFVEDLWGHQEPGTKGPSNDDMATWARESGVDGAAVEAIKAGRIGVDLKGMADNNFEYLYEVDPINTGTPTVYDLKTGEKLDIYDDNWLSKLMSAA
;
A
#
# COMPACT_ATOMS: atom_id res chain seq x y z
N MET A 1 45.21 18.63 53.39
CA MET A 1 43.81 18.43 52.99
C MET A 1 43.26 19.62 52.16
N ARG A 2 43.80 19.91 50.98
CA ARG A 2 43.43 21.12 50.17
C ARG A 2 43.17 20.84 48.68
N TYR A 3 43.04 19.58 48.27
CA TYR A 3 42.87 19.19 46.86
C TYR A 3 41.50 18.58 46.52
N LEU A 4 40.60 18.44 47.53
CA LEU A 4 39.27 17.81 47.29
C LEU A 4 38.30 18.66 46.47
N PRO A 5 38.28 20.02 46.52
CA PRO A 5 37.31 20.78 45.75
C PRO A 5 37.62 20.89 44.23
N VAL A 6 38.89 20.69 43.83
CA VAL A 6 39.29 20.81 42.42
C VAL A 6 38.83 19.62 41.58
N PHE A 7 38.78 18.41 42.16
CA PHE A 7 38.30 17.21 41.48
C PHE A 7 36.79 17.19 41.22
N LEU A 8 36.03 17.82 42.14
CA LEU A 8 34.56 17.85 41.99
C LEU A 8 34.09 18.80 40.87
N VAL A 9 34.82 19.89 40.62
CA VAL A 9 34.51 20.85 39.55
C VAL A 9 34.87 20.28 38.17
N ALA A 10 35.94 19.48 38.06
CA ALA A 10 36.33 18.84 36.82
C ALA A 10 35.34 17.75 36.36
N LEU A 11 34.68 17.06 37.31
CA LEU A 11 33.71 15.99 36.98
C LEU A 11 32.38 16.54 36.45
N VAL A 12 31.96 17.75 36.89
CA VAL A 12 30.71 18.39 36.45
C VAL A 12 30.81 18.91 35.01
N VAL A 13 31.99 19.26 34.52
CA VAL A 13 32.20 19.78 33.17
C VAL A 13 32.16 18.65 32.11
N LEU A 14 32.43 17.40 32.52
CA LEU A 14 32.41 16.25 31.58
C LEU A 14 31.00 15.70 31.28
N ILE A 15 29.96 16.15 32.01
CA ILE A 15 28.57 15.70 31.81
C ILE A 15 27.79 16.68 30.92
N SER A 16 28.37 17.82 30.54
CA SER A 16 27.76 18.74 29.56
C SER A 16 27.91 18.21 28.15
N GLY A 17 27.39 17.01 27.91
CA GLY A 17 27.18 16.50 26.57
C GLY A 17 26.22 17.43 25.86
N CYS A 18 26.67 18.13 24.82
CA CYS A 18 25.84 18.95 23.97
C CYS A 18 24.73 18.05 23.34
N ALA A 19 23.57 18.07 23.96
CA ALA A 19 22.35 17.64 23.26
C ALA A 19 22.11 18.66 22.16
N ARG A 20 22.58 18.34 20.95
CA ARG A 20 22.30 19.13 19.77
C ARG A 20 20.90 18.70 19.31
N GLU A 21 19.88 19.48 19.63
CA GLU A 21 18.59 19.35 19.00
C GLU A 21 18.76 19.62 17.50
N ILE A 22 18.66 18.56 16.71
CA ILE A 22 18.57 18.70 15.25
C ILE A 22 17.12 19.07 14.96
N GLY A 23 16.84 20.37 14.95
CA GLY A 23 15.58 20.91 14.44
C GLY A 23 15.52 20.73 12.93
N GLY A 24 15.24 19.53 12.47
CA GLY A 24 15.00 19.22 11.06
C GLY A 24 13.51 18.97 10.84
N VAL A 25 12.91 19.63 9.89
CA VAL A 25 11.65 19.20 9.33
C VAL A 25 11.96 17.96 8.50
N ALA A 26 11.35 16.81 8.82
CA ALA A 26 11.48 15.60 8.02
C ALA A 26 11.01 15.91 6.60
N GLN A 27 11.95 16.08 5.69
CA GLN A 27 11.63 16.13 4.26
C GLN A 27 11.56 14.70 3.73
N ARG A 28 10.51 14.42 2.97
CA ARG A 28 10.37 13.14 2.27
C ARG A 28 11.57 12.95 1.36
N ASP A 29 12.22 11.80 1.44
CA ASP A 29 13.23 11.42 0.44
C ASP A 29 12.53 11.29 -0.92
N PRO A 30 12.89 12.10 -1.92
CA PRO A 30 12.30 11.98 -3.26
C PRO A 30 12.64 10.66 -3.96
N ARG A 31 13.51 9.85 -3.37
CA ARG A 31 13.89 8.51 -3.81
C ARG A 31 13.23 7.41 -2.97
N GLY A 32 12.41 7.78 -1.99
CA GLY A 32 11.69 6.82 -1.16
C GLY A 32 10.73 5.95 -2.00
N PRO A 33 10.30 4.81 -1.45
CA PRO A 33 9.35 3.94 -2.13
C PRO A 33 8.13 4.71 -2.60
N ALA A 34 7.83 4.60 -3.88
CA ALA A 34 6.73 5.29 -4.54
C ALA A 34 5.79 4.28 -5.20
N THR A 35 4.85 4.78 -5.98
CA THR A 35 3.95 3.94 -6.76
C THR A 35 4.16 4.12 -8.24
N ALA A 36 3.83 3.10 -9.03
CA ALA A 36 3.84 3.16 -10.49
C ALA A 36 2.82 2.17 -11.05
N VAL A 37 2.34 2.43 -12.24
CA VAL A 37 1.56 1.45 -13.01
C VAL A 37 2.55 0.44 -13.62
N THR A 38 2.15 -0.84 -13.72
CA THR A 38 2.91 -1.90 -14.39
C THR A 38 3.07 -1.63 -15.87
N ASP A 39 4.01 -2.31 -16.52
CA ASP A 39 4.29 -2.12 -17.96
C ASP A 39 3.12 -2.59 -18.84
N ASP A 40 2.31 -3.55 -18.39
CA ASP A 40 1.07 -3.98 -19.03
C ASP A 40 -0.09 -2.99 -18.84
N GLY A 41 0.05 -2.02 -17.96
CA GLY A 41 -0.94 -0.99 -17.66
C GLY A 41 -2.07 -1.43 -16.71
N PHE A 42 -2.05 -2.66 -16.18
CA PHE A 42 -3.18 -3.25 -15.45
C PHE A 42 -2.89 -3.61 -13.99
N GLY A 43 -1.69 -3.35 -13.50
CA GLY A 43 -1.31 -3.49 -12.10
C GLY A 43 -0.74 -2.19 -11.52
N ILE A 44 -0.66 -2.11 -10.21
CA ILE A 44 -0.11 -0.98 -9.47
C ILE A 44 1.02 -1.47 -8.58
N ILE A 45 2.24 -1.09 -8.90
CA ILE A 45 3.43 -1.40 -8.12
C ILE A 45 3.54 -0.39 -6.99
N VAL A 46 3.66 -0.87 -5.77
CA VAL A 46 3.76 -0.08 -4.54
C VAL A 46 5.01 -0.51 -3.80
N GLY A 47 5.98 0.38 -3.64
CA GLY A 47 7.23 0.07 -2.96
C GLY A 47 8.47 0.16 -3.84
N ASP A 48 9.63 -0.27 -3.32
CA ASP A 48 10.88 -0.35 -4.08
C ASP A 48 10.92 -1.67 -4.87
N ARG A 49 11.01 -1.58 -6.20
CA ARG A 49 11.10 -2.77 -7.10
C ARG A 49 12.30 -3.68 -6.79
N ARG A 50 13.26 -3.22 -6.00
CA ARG A 50 14.43 -4.00 -5.56
C ARG A 50 14.24 -4.63 -4.19
N ALA A 51 13.06 -4.49 -3.57
CA ALA A 51 12.77 -5.08 -2.28
C ALA A 51 13.01 -6.59 -2.28
N PRO A 52 13.53 -7.16 -1.17
CA PRO A 52 13.82 -8.59 -1.09
C PRO A 52 12.55 -9.46 -1.18
N VAL A 53 11.41 -8.95 -0.71
CA VAL A 53 10.09 -9.59 -0.84
C VAL A 53 9.28 -8.90 -1.91
N GLN A 54 8.76 -9.67 -2.87
CA GLN A 54 7.98 -9.16 -4.00
C GLN A 54 6.68 -9.95 -4.12
N LEU A 55 5.57 -9.29 -3.88
CA LEU A 55 4.25 -9.90 -3.88
C LEU A 55 3.38 -9.37 -5.02
N GLU A 56 2.51 -10.22 -5.52
CA GLU A 56 1.38 -9.83 -6.33
C GLU A 56 0.09 -10.10 -5.53
N LEU A 57 -0.77 -9.10 -5.42
CA LEU A 57 -1.99 -9.15 -4.63
C LEU A 57 -3.21 -8.92 -5.53
N TYR A 58 -3.94 -9.99 -5.78
CA TYR A 58 -5.22 -9.97 -6.46
C TYR A 58 -6.32 -9.62 -5.48
N THR A 59 -7.03 -8.55 -5.75
CA THR A 59 -7.99 -7.96 -4.81
C THR A 59 -9.23 -7.46 -5.55
N GLU A 60 -10.38 -7.54 -4.88
CA GLU A 60 -11.66 -7.11 -5.42
C GLU A 60 -12.34 -6.16 -4.43
N PRO A 61 -12.75 -4.97 -4.86
CA PRO A 61 -13.27 -3.93 -3.97
C PRO A 61 -14.51 -4.29 -3.15
N GLN A 62 -15.35 -5.21 -3.61
CA GLN A 62 -16.52 -5.67 -2.86
C GLN A 62 -16.28 -6.98 -2.09
N CYS A 63 -15.09 -7.58 -2.20
CA CYS A 63 -14.76 -8.81 -1.50
C CYS A 63 -14.49 -8.53 -0.01
N THR A 64 -15.32 -9.09 0.87
CA THR A 64 -15.18 -8.91 2.33
C THR A 64 -13.89 -9.49 2.89
N HIS A 65 -13.41 -10.62 2.35
CA HIS A 65 -12.10 -11.18 2.74
C HIS A 65 -10.92 -10.29 2.32
N CYS A 66 -11.07 -9.48 1.25
CA CYS A 66 -10.08 -8.47 0.91
C CYS A 66 -10.06 -7.34 1.95
N ALA A 67 -11.24 -6.96 2.49
CA ALA A 67 -11.31 -6.00 3.59
C ALA A 67 -10.69 -6.59 4.87
N ASP A 68 -10.93 -7.86 5.17
CA ASP A 68 -10.29 -8.55 6.30
C ASP A 68 -8.75 -8.51 6.16
N LEU A 69 -8.21 -8.83 4.98
CA LEU A 69 -6.76 -8.75 4.72
C LEU A 69 -6.20 -7.35 5.00
N GLN A 70 -6.87 -6.30 4.52
CA GLN A 70 -6.42 -4.92 4.73
C GLN A 70 -6.53 -4.51 6.21
N ARG A 71 -7.61 -4.86 6.89
CA ARG A 71 -7.79 -4.61 8.32
C ARG A 71 -6.71 -5.28 9.17
N ASP A 72 -6.39 -6.54 8.88
CA ASP A 72 -5.53 -7.36 9.73
C ASP A 72 -4.05 -7.13 9.42
N PHE A 73 -3.68 -6.86 8.16
CA PHE A 73 -2.29 -6.77 7.70
C PHE A 73 -1.91 -5.43 7.06
N GLY A 74 -2.85 -4.54 6.72
CA GLY A 74 -2.59 -3.31 5.99
C GLY A 74 -1.50 -2.45 6.62
N LYS A 75 -1.54 -2.24 7.94
CA LYS A 75 -0.51 -1.47 8.67
C LYS A 75 0.87 -2.13 8.65
N GLN A 76 0.93 -3.46 8.67
CA GLN A 76 2.19 -4.18 8.55
C GLN A 76 2.75 -4.05 7.13
N LEU A 77 1.89 -4.22 6.11
CA LEU A 77 2.25 -3.98 4.70
C LEU A 77 2.81 -2.56 4.53
N ALA A 78 2.09 -1.52 5.02
CA ALA A 78 2.55 -0.14 4.96
C ALA A 78 3.94 0.04 5.58
N SER A 79 4.22 -0.62 6.69
CA SER A 79 5.51 -0.54 7.38
C SER A 79 6.64 -1.14 6.56
N TYR A 80 6.46 -2.35 6.02
CA TYR A 80 7.48 -3.01 5.20
C TYR A 80 7.70 -2.32 3.86
N LEU A 81 6.64 -1.77 3.24
CA LEU A 81 6.71 -0.95 2.03
C LEU A 81 7.55 0.31 2.28
N ASP A 82 7.32 1.01 3.39
CA ASP A 82 8.02 2.23 3.76
C ASP A 82 9.51 1.99 4.05
N LEU A 83 9.83 0.83 4.62
CA LEU A 83 11.20 0.38 4.88
C LEU A 83 11.92 -0.13 3.62
N GLY A 84 11.25 -0.25 2.48
CA GLY A 84 11.82 -0.81 1.25
C GLY A 84 12.13 -2.31 1.33
N GLN A 85 11.52 -3.01 2.28
CA GLN A 85 11.67 -4.46 2.48
C GLN A 85 10.66 -5.28 1.69
N LEU A 86 9.58 -4.64 1.26
CA LEU A 86 8.47 -5.23 0.52
C LEU A 86 8.14 -4.36 -0.69
N VAL A 87 7.78 -4.99 -1.79
CA VAL A 87 7.04 -4.39 -2.89
C VAL A 87 5.78 -5.23 -3.16
N VAL A 88 4.66 -4.56 -3.36
CA VAL A 88 3.39 -5.21 -3.70
C VAL A 88 2.92 -4.70 -5.05
N THR A 89 2.60 -5.60 -5.96
CA THR A 89 1.85 -5.31 -7.17
C THR A 89 0.38 -5.61 -6.92
N TYR A 90 -0.43 -4.57 -6.79
CA TYR A 90 -1.89 -4.73 -6.71
C TYR A 90 -2.46 -5.02 -8.09
N ARG A 91 -3.29 -6.06 -8.17
CA ARG A 91 -4.07 -6.47 -9.35
C ARG A 91 -5.57 -6.38 -9.02
N PRO A 92 -6.20 -5.21 -9.19
CA PRO A 92 -7.63 -5.07 -8.94
C PRO A 92 -8.44 -5.94 -9.91
N LEU A 93 -9.53 -6.49 -9.39
CA LEU A 93 -10.54 -7.25 -10.13
C LEU A 93 -11.91 -6.62 -9.90
N THR A 94 -12.85 -6.83 -10.81
CA THR A 94 -14.16 -6.18 -10.75
C THR A 94 -15.30 -7.16 -11.10
N PHE A 95 -15.07 -8.47 -10.85
CA PHE A 95 -16.01 -9.52 -11.21
C PHE A 95 -17.27 -9.59 -10.32
N LEU A 96 -17.31 -8.80 -9.21
CA LEU A 96 -18.51 -8.68 -8.39
C LEU A 96 -19.44 -7.53 -8.83
N ASP A 97 -19.06 -6.77 -9.83
CA ASP A 97 -19.94 -5.78 -10.45
C ASP A 97 -20.97 -6.44 -11.36
N ASP A 98 -22.26 -6.15 -11.16
CA ASP A 98 -23.34 -6.63 -12.02
C ASP A 98 -23.32 -6.02 -13.44
N ARG A 99 -22.57 -4.92 -13.62
CA ARG A 99 -22.50 -4.16 -14.87
C ARG A 99 -21.23 -3.32 -14.93
N PRO A 100 -20.72 -2.98 -16.12
CA PRO A 100 -19.61 -2.04 -16.28
C PRO A 100 -19.89 -0.68 -15.60
N GLY A 101 -18.85 -0.11 -14.97
CA GLY A 101 -18.94 1.14 -14.21
C GLY A 101 -19.64 0.99 -12.86
N GLY A 102 -19.63 -0.22 -12.30
CA GLY A 102 -20.15 -0.51 -10.97
C GLY A 102 -19.21 -0.07 -9.85
N TYR A 103 -19.48 -0.59 -8.67
CA TYR A 103 -18.72 -0.30 -7.44
C TYR A 103 -17.23 -0.62 -7.61
N SER A 104 -16.91 -1.84 -8.02
CA SER A 104 -15.52 -2.32 -8.08
C SER A 104 -14.73 -1.61 -9.16
N ASP A 105 -15.33 -1.35 -10.33
CA ASP A 105 -14.74 -0.54 -11.39
C ASP A 105 -14.39 0.87 -10.90
N HIS A 106 -15.29 1.47 -10.12
CA HIS A 106 -15.13 2.82 -9.61
C HIS A 106 -13.96 2.93 -8.62
N VAL A 107 -13.89 1.98 -7.68
CA VAL A 107 -12.80 1.92 -6.69
C VAL A 107 -11.47 1.56 -7.36
N ALA A 108 -11.45 0.58 -8.25
CA ALA A 108 -10.24 0.22 -9.01
C ALA A 108 -9.70 1.42 -9.80
N ASN A 109 -10.57 2.17 -10.48
CA ASN A 109 -10.19 3.39 -11.19
C ASN A 109 -9.54 4.43 -10.26
N ALA A 110 -10.08 4.63 -9.04
CA ALA A 110 -9.49 5.54 -8.06
C ALA A 110 -8.10 5.08 -7.60
N MET A 111 -7.87 3.77 -7.46
CA MET A 111 -6.54 3.22 -7.16
C MET A 111 -5.53 3.56 -8.26
N PHE A 112 -5.89 3.40 -9.54
CA PHE A 112 -5.01 3.76 -10.65
C PHE A 112 -4.74 5.25 -10.73
N LEU A 113 -5.72 6.11 -10.46
CA LEU A 113 -5.54 7.56 -10.39
C LEU A 113 -4.62 7.98 -9.24
N ALA A 114 -4.65 7.26 -8.11
CA ALA A 114 -3.77 7.50 -6.96
C ALA A 114 -2.32 7.06 -7.24
N ALA A 115 -2.10 6.13 -8.17
CA ALA A 115 -0.78 5.63 -8.50
C ALA A 115 0.05 6.67 -9.26
N GLY A 116 1.30 6.87 -8.82
CA GLY A 116 2.22 7.78 -9.49
C GLY A 116 3.44 8.11 -8.64
N PRO A 117 4.50 8.65 -9.26
CA PRO A 117 5.79 8.82 -8.59
C PRO A 117 5.77 9.84 -7.43
N LYS A 118 4.70 10.63 -7.31
CA LYS A 118 4.51 11.60 -6.23
C LYS A 118 3.70 11.05 -5.06
N THR A 119 3.00 9.92 -5.23
CA THR A 119 2.35 9.20 -4.14
C THR A 119 3.32 8.19 -3.54
N SER A 120 3.59 8.27 -2.23
CA SER A 120 4.44 7.27 -1.59
C SER A 120 3.74 5.93 -1.46
N ALA A 121 4.54 4.88 -1.32
CA ALA A 121 4.04 3.55 -1.02
C ALA A 121 3.15 3.53 0.23
N ARG A 122 3.57 4.19 1.31
CA ARG A 122 2.77 4.32 2.54
C ARG A 122 1.44 5.03 2.28
N ALA A 123 1.46 6.18 1.60
CA ALA A 123 0.25 6.94 1.33
C ALA A 123 -0.75 6.14 0.48
N PHE A 124 -0.25 5.44 -0.53
CA PHE A 124 -1.09 4.56 -1.35
C PHE A 124 -1.67 3.41 -0.54
N GLN A 125 -0.85 2.73 0.28
CA GLN A 125 -1.31 1.63 1.13
C GLN A 125 -2.36 2.10 2.14
N THR A 126 -2.18 3.27 2.77
CA THR A 126 -3.18 3.85 3.67
C THR A 126 -4.48 4.15 2.93
N PHE A 127 -4.41 4.67 1.71
CA PHE A 127 -5.60 4.89 0.88
C PHE A 127 -6.31 3.57 0.54
N VAL A 128 -5.57 2.50 0.27
CA VAL A 128 -6.15 1.15 0.09
C VAL A 128 -6.85 0.69 1.38
N GLU A 129 -6.23 0.84 2.55
CA GLU A 129 -6.85 0.52 3.83
C GLU A 129 -8.18 1.28 4.02
N ASP A 130 -8.23 2.57 3.67
CA ASP A 130 -9.44 3.39 3.77
C ASP A 130 -10.52 2.94 2.78
N LEU A 131 -10.16 2.61 1.53
CA LEU A 131 -11.11 2.11 0.52
C LEU A 131 -11.82 0.83 1.00
N TRP A 132 -11.07 -0.13 1.55
CA TRP A 132 -11.64 -1.37 2.09
C TRP A 132 -12.26 -1.19 3.48
N GLY A 133 -11.75 -0.25 4.27
CA GLY A 133 -12.32 0.09 5.59
C GLY A 133 -13.72 0.69 5.51
N HIS A 134 -14.06 1.33 4.39
CA HIS A 134 -15.38 1.89 4.10
C HIS A 134 -16.18 1.06 3.09
N GLN A 135 -15.82 -0.22 2.95
CA GLN A 135 -16.50 -1.12 2.03
C GLN A 135 -17.96 -1.37 2.42
N GLU A 136 -18.86 -1.19 1.47
CA GLU A 136 -20.30 -1.51 1.59
C GLU A 136 -20.76 -2.34 0.39
N PRO A 137 -20.47 -3.65 0.36
CA PRO A 137 -20.80 -4.51 -0.79
C PRO A 137 -22.27 -4.48 -1.16
N GLY A 138 -22.56 -4.54 -2.47
CA GLY A 138 -23.92 -4.52 -2.98
C GLY A 138 -24.61 -3.16 -2.99
N THR A 139 -23.89 -2.09 -2.62
CA THR A 139 -24.37 -0.69 -2.74
C THR A 139 -23.87 -0.05 -4.04
N LYS A 140 -24.02 1.27 -4.16
CA LYS A 140 -23.43 2.04 -5.26
C LYS A 140 -21.93 2.29 -5.10
N GLY A 141 -21.39 1.96 -3.93
CA GLY A 141 -20.03 2.28 -3.55
C GLY A 141 -19.83 3.75 -3.16
N PRO A 142 -18.58 4.10 -2.78
CA PRO A 142 -18.22 5.44 -2.38
C PRO A 142 -18.34 6.43 -3.53
N SER A 143 -18.67 7.68 -3.23
CA SER A 143 -18.62 8.74 -4.22
C SER A 143 -17.18 9.18 -4.55
N ASN A 144 -17.00 9.91 -5.66
CA ASN A 144 -15.71 10.52 -5.98
C ASN A 144 -15.25 11.48 -4.87
N ASP A 145 -16.16 12.19 -4.22
CA ASP A 145 -15.83 13.12 -3.13
C ASP A 145 -15.37 12.37 -1.88
N ASP A 146 -15.97 11.22 -1.55
CA ASP A 146 -15.54 10.36 -0.45
C ASP A 146 -14.13 9.83 -0.70
N MET A 147 -13.91 9.20 -1.86
CA MET A 147 -12.60 8.66 -2.23
C MET A 147 -11.51 9.74 -2.33
N ALA A 148 -11.84 10.93 -2.84
CA ALA A 148 -10.90 12.06 -2.88
C ALA A 148 -10.57 12.56 -1.46
N THR A 149 -11.51 12.49 -0.53
CA THR A 149 -11.28 12.84 0.87
C THR A 149 -10.34 11.84 1.53
N TRP A 150 -10.60 10.54 1.41
CA TRP A 150 -9.72 9.49 1.94
C TRP A 150 -8.33 9.54 1.29
N ALA A 151 -8.24 9.73 -0.02
CA ALA A 151 -6.96 9.87 -0.71
C ALA A 151 -6.13 11.06 -0.18
N ARG A 152 -6.78 12.20 0.11
CA ARG A 152 -6.13 13.37 0.69
C ARG A 152 -5.65 13.09 2.12
N GLU A 153 -6.48 12.49 2.95
CA GLU A 153 -6.16 12.15 4.34
C GLU A 153 -5.03 11.13 4.43
N SER A 154 -4.98 10.18 3.49
CA SER A 154 -3.89 9.21 3.36
C SER A 154 -2.58 9.82 2.83
N GLY A 155 -2.59 11.05 2.31
CA GLY A 155 -1.41 11.74 1.78
C GLY A 155 -1.07 11.40 0.32
N VAL A 156 -2.04 10.98 -0.48
CA VAL A 156 -1.94 10.83 -1.94
C VAL A 156 -1.64 12.19 -2.58
N ASP A 157 -0.90 12.19 -3.70
CA ASP A 157 -0.54 13.43 -4.43
C ASP A 157 -1.79 14.27 -4.75
N GLY A 158 -1.69 15.59 -4.54
CA GLY A 158 -2.83 16.49 -4.71
C GLY A 158 -3.43 16.50 -6.13
N ALA A 159 -2.60 16.32 -7.17
CA ALA A 159 -3.13 16.23 -8.53
C ALA A 159 -3.92 14.92 -8.77
N ALA A 160 -3.50 13.83 -8.12
CA ALA A 160 -4.24 12.56 -8.12
C ALA A 160 -5.56 12.69 -7.37
N VAL A 161 -5.58 13.36 -6.21
CA VAL A 161 -6.80 13.66 -5.45
C VAL A 161 -7.81 14.42 -6.30
N GLU A 162 -7.38 15.44 -7.01
CA GLU A 162 -8.26 16.21 -7.91
C GLU A 162 -8.74 15.37 -9.11
N ALA A 163 -7.93 14.45 -9.60
CA ALA A 163 -8.33 13.54 -10.68
C ALA A 163 -9.41 12.54 -10.19
N ILE A 164 -9.27 11.99 -8.98
CA ILE A 164 -10.28 11.12 -8.34
C ILE A 164 -11.57 11.90 -8.15
N LYS A 165 -11.50 13.09 -7.58
CA LYS A 165 -12.67 13.95 -7.36
C LYS A 165 -13.42 14.27 -8.65
N ALA A 166 -12.68 14.51 -9.73
CA ALA A 166 -13.26 14.80 -11.04
C ALA A 166 -13.79 13.55 -11.77
N GLY A 167 -13.64 12.34 -11.20
CA GLY A 167 -14.03 11.09 -11.84
C GLY A 167 -13.31 10.84 -13.17
N ARG A 168 -12.02 11.19 -13.25
CA ARG A 168 -11.23 10.95 -14.46
C ARG A 168 -11.03 9.43 -14.65
N ILE A 169 -10.72 9.03 -15.87
CA ILE A 169 -10.39 7.65 -16.20
C ILE A 169 -8.87 7.47 -16.01
N GLY A 170 -8.48 6.54 -15.16
CA GLY A 170 -7.09 6.20 -14.85
C GLY A 170 -6.57 4.96 -15.54
N VAL A 171 -7.49 4.06 -15.98
CA VAL A 171 -7.17 2.78 -16.61
C VAL A 171 -8.27 2.36 -17.57
N ASP A 172 -7.93 1.54 -18.57
CA ASP A 172 -8.92 0.75 -19.31
C ASP A 172 -9.50 -0.34 -18.40
N LEU A 173 -10.64 -0.07 -17.78
CA LEU A 173 -11.26 -0.95 -16.77
C LEU A 173 -11.55 -2.34 -17.33
N LYS A 174 -12.03 -2.43 -18.58
CA LYS A 174 -12.31 -3.73 -19.20
C LYS A 174 -11.02 -4.51 -19.45
N GLY A 175 -10.01 -3.87 -20.03
CA GLY A 175 -8.72 -4.49 -20.27
C GLY A 175 -8.07 -4.94 -18.95
N MET A 176 -8.14 -4.12 -17.91
CA MET A 176 -7.67 -4.44 -16.57
C MET A 176 -8.38 -5.68 -16.00
N ALA A 177 -9.72 -5.70 -16.01
CA ALA A 177 -10.51 -6.80 -15.48
C ALA A 177 -10.19 -8.12 -16.19
N ASP A 178 -10.16 -8.11 -17.52
CA ASP A 178 -9.89 -9.30 -18.33
C ASP A 178 -8.48 -9.84 -18.07
N ASN A 179 -7.44 -8.98 -18.11
CA ASN A 179 -6.05 -9.40 -17.91
C ASN A 179 -5.77 -9.86 -16.49
N ASN A 180 -6.25 -9.11 -15.49
CA ASN A 180 -6.01 -9.48 -14.10
C ASN A 180 -6.74 -10.77 -13.72
N PHE A 181 -7.90 -11.05 -14.32
CA PHE A 181 -8.59 -12.32 -14.12
C PHE A 181 -7.83 -13.49 -14.78
N GLU A 182 -7.26 -13.28 -15.97
CA GLU A 182 -6.43 -14.28 -16.65
C GLU A 182 -5.20 -14.62 -15.81
N TYR A 183 -4.47 -13.62 -15.31
CA TYR A 183 -3.34 -13.82 -14.41
C TYR A 183 -3.72 -14.53 -13.13
N LEU A 184 -4.84 -14.14 -12.50
CA LEU A 184 -5.34 -14.82 -11.30
C LEU A 184 -5.65 -16.30 -11.58
N TYR A 185 -6.26 -16.59 -12.75
CA TYR A 185 -6.56 -17.96 -13.16
C TYR A 185 -5.28 -18.78 -13.40
N GLU A 186 -4.23 -18.18 -13.94
CA GLU A 186 -2.93 -18.85 -14.09
C GLU A 186 -2.28 -19.18 -12.74
N VAL A 187 -2.39 -18.27 -11.76
CA VAL A 187 -1.85 -18.45 -10.39
C VAL A 187 -2.63 -19.51 -9.61
N ASP A 188 -3.95 -19.52 -9.72
CA ASP A 188 -4.82 -20.45 -8.99
C ASP A 188 -6.02 -20.90 -9.80
N PRO A 189 -5.83 -21.85 -10.73
CA PRO A 189 -6.91 -22.33 -11.59
C PRO A 189 -7.96 -23.19 -10.86
N ILE A 190 -7.65 -23.65 -9.64
CA ILE A 190 -8.56 -24.52 -8.87
C ILE A 190 -9.48 -23.69 -7.97
N ASN A 191 -8.94 -22.64 -7.32
CA ASN A 191 -9.67 -21.78 -6.39
C ASN A 191 -9.51 -20.30 -6.81
N THR A 192 -9.82 -20.00 -8.06
CA THR A 192 -9.74 -18.65 -8.60
C THR A 192 -10.62 -17.71 -7.79
N GLY A 193 -10.01 -16.83 -7.01
CA GLY A 193 -10.75 -15.93 -6.10
C GLY A 193 -9.86 -14.90 -5.43
N THR A 194 -10.50 -14.01 -4.66
CA THR A 194 -9.83 -12.93 -3.94
C THR A 194 -10.10 -12.99 -2.44
N PRO A 195 -9.16 -12.52 -1.59
CA PRO A 195 -7.81 -12.12 -1.96
C PRO A 195 -6.93 -13.33 -2.32
N THR A 196 -6.05 -13.18 -3.29
CA THR A 196 -4.95 -14.10 -3.55
C THR A 196 -3.64 -13.33 -3.47
N VAL A 197 -2.69 -13.85 -2.70
CA VAL A 197 -1.34 -13.30 -2.57
C VAL A 197 -0.35 -14.31 -3.10
N TYR A 198 0.48 -13.85 -4.03
CA TYR A 198 1.45 -14.66 -4.74
C TYR A 198 2.86 -14.09 -4.54
N ASP A 199 3.80 -14.94 -4.15
CA ASP A 199 5.20 -14.56 -4.02
C ASP A 199 5.88 -14.69 -5.39
N LEU A 200 6.24 -13.56 -5.98
CA LEU A 200 6.90 -13.51 -7.30
C LEU A 200 8.30 -14.13 -7.32
N LYS A 201 8.94 -14.27 -6.16
CA LYS A 201 10.27 -14.83 -6.05
C LYS A 201 10.27 -16.37 -5.99
N THR A 202 9.34 -16.95 -5.26
CA THR A 202 9.21 -18.41 -5.13
C THR A 202 8.26 -19.01 -6.17
N GLY A 203 7.36 -18.20 -6.72
CA GLY A 203 6.32 -18.68 -7.63
C GLY A 203 5.22 -19.44 -6.89
N GLU A 204 4.94 -19.07 -5.64
CA GLU A 204 3.97 -19.78 -4.80
C GLU A 204 2.84 -18.85 -4.31
N LYS A 205 1.63 -19.40 -4.30
CA LYS A 205 0.49 -18.79 -3.62
C LYS A 205 0.67 -18.93 -2.11
N LEU A 206 0.50 -17.83 -1.38
CA LEU A 206 0.66 -17.80 0.07
C LEU A 206 -0.63 -18.17 0.81
N ASP A 207 -0.50 -18.89 1.92
CA ASP A 207 -1.60 -19.15 2.85
C ASP A 207 -1.80 -17.91 3.77
N ILE A 208 -2.65 -17.01 3.33
CA ILE A 208 -2.96 -15.75 4.03
C ILE A 208 -3.94 -15.90 5.19
N TYR A 209 -4.48 -17.11 5.42
CA TYR A 209 -5.35 -17.42 6.55
C TYR A 209 -4.54 -17.83 7.80
N ASP A 210 -3.22 -18.02 7.68
CA ASP A 210 -2.31 -18.09 8.82
C ASP A 210 -2.04 -16.67 9.35
N ASP A 211 -2.49 -16.34 10.55
CA ASP A 211 -2.33 -15.00 11.17
C ASP A 211 -0.87 -14.49 11.21
N ASN A 212 0.10 -15.36 10.98
CA ASN A 212 1.52 -15.02 10.98
C ASN A 212 2.17 -15.07 9.58
N TRP A 213 1.39 -15.24 8.51
CA TRP A 213 1.94 -15.45 7.17
C TRP A 213 2.94 -14.37 6.76
N LEU A 214 2.59 -13.10 6.96
CA LEU A 214 3.42 -11.97 6.56
C LEU A 214 4.71 -11.89 7.38
N SER A 215 4.63 -12.08 8.71
CA SER A 215 5.82 -12.05 9.57
C SER A 215 6.76 -13.23 9.29
N LYS A 216 6.23 -14.42 8.98
CA LYS A 216 7.04 -15.58 8.56
C LYS A 216 7.75 -15.32 7.26
N LEU A 217 7.03 -14.78 6.25
CA LEU A 217 7.59 -14.42 4.96
C LEU A 217 8.73 -13.40 5.10
N MET A 218 8.48 -12.31 5.83
CA MET A 218 9.47 -11.24 6.03
C MET A 218 10.69 -11.70 6.84
N SER A 219 10.55 -12.69 7.70
CA SER A 219 11.66 -13.26 8.49
C SER A 219 12.52 -14.23 7.68
N ALA A 220 12.01 -14.77 6.59
CA ALA A 220 12.69 -15.73 5.74
C ALA A 220 13.47 -15.05 4.57
N ALA A 221 13.26 -13.76 4.34
CA ALA A 221 13.84 -12.96 3.25
C ALA A 221 15.12 -12.23 3.68
#